data_7da0b7c954b0c6953e55f721a14d98e3
#
_entry.id   7da0b7c954b0c6953e55f721a14d98e3
#
_cell.length_a   1.000
_cell.length_b   1.000
_cell.length_c   1.000
_cell.angle_alpha   90.00
_cell.angle_beta   90.00
_cell.angle_gamma   90.00
#
_symmetry.space_group_name_H-M   'P 1'
#
loop_
_entity.id
_entity.type
_entity.pdbx_description
1 polymer ?
#
loop_
_entity_poly.entity_id
_entity_poly.type
_entity_poly.pdbx_seq_one_letter_code
_entity_poly.pdbx_strand_id
1 'polypeptide(L)'
;MCIRDRGKFTLDGVEYQLPRNNYGHCLHGGPQGFQYRVYDAVQLNPQELQLTYVAKDGEEGFPGNITCKVLMKLTDDNAIDIQYEAETDKPTIVNMTNHSYFNLDGDAGSNAEHLLTIDADYYTPVDSTFMTTGEIVPVEDTPMDFRTPMPVGERINDFDFVQLKNGNGYDLSLIHISEPTRPEPI
;
A
#
# COMPACT_ATOMS: atom_id res chain seq x y z
N MET A 1 12.40 1.96 10.11
CA MET A 1 13.11 2.83 9.11
C MET A 1 12.17 2.98 7.92
N CYS A 2 11.83 4.18 7.52
CA CYS A 2 10.94 4.40 6.38
C CYS A 2 11.80 4.49 5.11
N ILE A 3 11.68 3.52 4.20
CA ILE A 3 12.42 3.46 2.93
C ILE A 3 11.95 4.56 1.98
N ARG A 4 10.70 4.99 2.11
CA ARG A 4 10.14 6.09 1.32
C ARG A 4 10.89 7.40 1.61
N ASP A 5 11.27 7.66 2.88
CA ASP A 5 11.93 8.89 3.29
C ASP A 5 13.26 9.08 2.56
N ARG A 6 13.34 10.16 1.78
CA ARG A 6 14.51 10.55 0.98
C ARG A 6 15.03 9.48 0.01
N GLY A 7 14.29 8.39 -0.17
CA GLY A 7 14.65 7.28 -1.06
C GLY A 7 15.97 6.62 -0.68
N LYS A 8 16.24 6.45 0.62
CA LYS A 8 17.47 5.80 1.10
C LYS A 8 17.18 4.72 2.12
N PHE A 9 17.98 3.67 2.07
CA PHE A 9 18.01 2.65 3.12
C PHE A 9 19.40 2.02 3.23
N THR A 10 19.68 1.42 4.38
CA THR A 10 20.89 0.63 4.60
C THR A 10 20.52 -0.80 4.85
N LEU A 11 21.12 -1.71 4.11
CA LEU A 11 20.95 -3.15 4.24
C LEU A 11 22.33 -3.80 4.31
N ASP A 12 22.56 -4.59 5.37
CA ASP A 12 23.85 -5.26 5.64
C ASP A 12 25.07 -4.32 5.58
N GLY A 13 24.89 -3.07 6.07
CA GLY A 13 25.95 -2.06 6.10
C GLY A 13 26.17 -1.31 4.78
N VAL A 14 25.46 -1.66 3.72
CA VAL A 14 25.52 -0.98 2.42
C VAL A 14 24.36 0.01 2.31
N GLU A 15 24.66 1.28 1.98
CA GLU A 15 23.64 2.29 1.69
C GLU A 15 23.20 2.17 0.23
N TYR A 16 21.87 2.13 0.02
CA TYR A 16 21.22 2.12 -1.29
C TYR A 16 20.44 3.42 -1.48
N GLN A 17 20.55 3.98 -2.68
CA GLN A 17 19.83 5.19 -3.08
C GLN A 17 18.79 4.81 -4.14
N LEU A 18 17.51 5.07 -3.82
CA LEU A 18 16.38 4.91 -4.72
C LEU A 18 16.06 6.22 -5.45
N PRO A 19 15.37 6.18 -6.59
CA PRO A 19 14.86 7.38 -7.24
C PRO A 19 13.94 8.19 -6.32
N ARG A 20 13.93 9.50 -6.50
CA ARG A 20 13.06 10.42 -5.76
C ARG A 20 12.02 10.98 -6.71
N ASN A 21 10.90 10.32 -6.79
CA ASN A 21 9.84 10.59 -7.75
C ASN A 21 8.61 11.30 -7.17
N ASN A 22 8.59 11.56 -5.84
CA ASN A 22 7.48 12.21 -5.17
C ASN A 22 7.96 13.04 -3.97
N TYR A 23 7.85 14.37 -4.02
CA TYR A 23 8.26 15.31 -2.95
C TYR A 23 9.65 15.05 -2.36
N GLY A 24 10.60 14.58 -3.17
CA GLY A 24 11.94 14.22 -2.69
C GLY A 24 12.06 12.84 -2.04
N HIS A 25 10.99 12.05 -2.06
CA HIS A 25 10.87 10.70 -1.53
C HIS A 25 10.70 9.67 -2.64
N CYS A 26 10.90 8.39 -2.33
CA CYS A 26 10.60 7.29 -3.24
C CYS A 26 9.15 6.82 -3.04
N LEU A 27 8.33 6.93 -4.08
CA LEU A 27 6.95 6.46 -4.08
C LEU A 27 6.80 5.23 -4.97
N HIS A 28 6.11 4.20 -4.46
CA HIS A 28 5.73 2.99 -5.22
C HIS A 28 6.89 2.29 -5.95
N GLY A 29 8.08 2.27 -5.35
CA GLY A 29 9.25 1.62 -5.95
C GLY A 29 9.94 2.42 -7.05
N GLY A 30 9.61 3.71 -7.23
CA GLY A 30 10.26 4.60 -8.19
C GLY A 30 9.45 4.85 -9.47
N PRO A 31 9.98 5.68 -10.39
CA PRO A 31 9.29 6.10 -11.60
C PRO A 31 9.04 4.97 -12.61
N GLN A 32 9.76 3.87 -12.48
CA GLN A 32 9.62 2.64 -13.28
C GLN A 32 9.35 1.42 -12.38
N GLY A 33 8.63 1.62 -11.27
CA GLY A 33 8.27 0.56 -10.33
C GLY A 33 7.37 -0.52 -10.95
N PHE A 34 7.04 -1.53 -10.18
CA PHE A 34 6.31 -2.73 -10.64
C PHE A 34 4.97 -2.43 -11.32
N GLN A 35 4.31 -1.33 -10.96
CA GLN A 35 3.04 -0.89 -11.57
C GLN A 35 3.17 -0.48 -13.05
N TYR A 36 4.38 -0.21 -13.53
CA TYR A 36 4.64 0.17 -14.93
C TYR A 36 5.25 -0.96 -15.76
N ARG A 37 5.43 -2.14 -15.17
CA ARG A 37 6.03 -3.28 -15.85
C ARG A 37 5.00 -4.13 -16.57
N VAL A 38 5.44 -4.74 -17.65
CA VAL A 38 4.66 -5.77 -18.33
C VAL A 38 5.02 -7.11 -17.71
N TYR A 39 4.03 -7.83 -17.24
CA TYR A 39 4.17 -9.14 -16.63
C TYR A 39 3.91 -10.23 -17.65
N ASP A 40 4.62 -11.33 -17.54
CA ASP A 40 4.25 -12.56 -18.21
C ASP A 40 2.98 -13.11 -17.53
N ALA A 41 1.93 -13.30 -18.33
CA ALA A 41 0.62 -13.70 -17.82
C ALA A 41 0.29 -15.12 -18.29
N VAL A 42 -0.08 -15.98 -17.32
CA VAL A 42 -0.54 -17.35 -17.57
C VAL A 42 -1.90 -17.56 -16.90
N GLN A 43 -2.91 -17.83 -17.72
CA GLN A 43 -4.20 -18.24 -17.20
C GLN A 43 -4.13 -19.73 -16.83
N LEU A 44 -4.20 -20.04 -15.53
CA LEU A 44 -4.08 -21.40 -15.01
C LEU A 44 -5.39 -22.19 -15.21
N ASN A 45 -6.52 -21.51 -15.05
CA ASN A 45 -7.88 -22.01 -15.30
C ASN A 45 -8.83 -20.81 -15.49
N PRO A 46 -10.14 -21.00 -15.75
CA PRO A 46 -11.06 -19.88 -15.99
C PRO A 46 -11.15 -18.83 -14.88
N GLN A 47 -10.76 -19.17 -13.64
CA GLN A 47 -10.88 -18.31 -12.47
C GLN A 47 -9.50 -17.85 -11.91
N GLU A 48 -8.39 -18.37 -12.43
CA GLU A 48 -7.05 -18.11 -11.89
C GLU A 48 -6.09 -17.58 -12.95
N LEU A 49 -5.46 -16.45 -12.63
CA LEU A 49 -4.45 -15.80 -13.44
C LEU A 49 -3.16 -15.65 -12.64
N GLN A 50 -2.05 -16.14 -13.17
CA GLN A 50 -0.73 -15.90 -12.64
C GLN A 50 0.00 -14.85 -13.47
N LEU A 51 0.55 -13.85 -12.79
CA LEU A 51 1.41 -12.82 -13.37
C LEU A 51 2.82 -12.99 -12.82
N THR A 52 3.83 -12.95 -13.68
CA THR A 52 5.24 -13.09 -13.27
C THR A 52 6.07 -11.95 -13.83
N TYR A 53 6.90 -11.34 -13.00
CA TYR A 53 7.87 -10.34 -13.41
C TYR A 53 9.23 -10.63 -12.79
N VAL A 54 10.30 -10.46 -13.56
CA VAL A 54 11.69 -10.61 -13.11
C VAL A 54 12.39 -9.25 -13.17
N ALA A 55 12.56 -8.63 -12.02
CA ALA A 55 13.37 -7.42 -11.87
C ALA A 55 14.85 -7.78 -11.79
N LYS A 56 15.70 -7.00 -12.42
CA LYS A 56 17.15 -7.20 -12.42
C LYS A 56 17.81 -6.50 -11.25
N ASP A 57 18.95 -7.04 -10.81
CA ASP A 57 19.80 -6.39 -9.80
C ASP A 57 20.05 -4.93 -10.15
N GLY A 58 19.75 -4.02 -9.22
CA GLY A 58 19.89 -2.58 -9.38
C GLY A 58 18.71 -1.87 -10.05
N GLU A 59 17.65 -2.60 -10.44
CA GLU A 59 16.45 -1.98 -10.97
C GLU A 59 15.83 -1.05 -9.94
N GLU A 60 15.53 0.21 -10.33
CA GLU A 60 15.09 1.29 -9.43
C GLU A 60 15.97 1.48 -8.18
N GLY A 61 17.22 1.00 -8.20
CA GLY A 61 18.18 1.09 -7.10
C GLY A 61 18.06 -0.02 -6.05
N PHE A 62 17.17 -0.99 -6.24
CA PHE A 62 17.05 -2.14 -5.32
C PHE A 62 18.06 -3.23 -5.65
N PRO A 63 18.74 -3.81 -4.62
CA PRO A 63 19.71 -4.89 -4.85
C PRO A 63 19.01 -6.23 -5.12
N GLY A 64 19.70 -7.08 -5.87
CA GLY A 64 19.32 -8.46 -6.18
C GLY A 64 18.39 -8.59 -7.38
N ASN A 65 18.47 -9.74 -8.04
CA ASN A 65 17.44 -10.15 -8.97
C ASN A 65 16.25 -10.66 -8.18
N ILE A 66 15.06 -10.22 -8.54
CA ILE A 66 13.83 -10.65 -7.86
C ILE A 66 12.84 -11.18 -8.86
N THR A 67 12.29 -12.36 -8.58
CA THR A 67 11.15 -12.92 -9.30
C THR A 67 9.90 -12.69 -8.47
N CYS A 68 8.98 -11.87 -8.97
CA CYS A 68 7.70 -11.61 -8.34
C CYS A 68 6.61 -12.39 -9.06
N LYS A 69 5.76 -13.08 -8.30
CA LYS A 69 4.54 -13.72 -8.80
C LYS A 69 3.34 -13.13 -8.10
N VAL A 70 2.30 -12.88 -8.86
CA VAL A 70 0.98 -12.46 -8.35
C VAL A 70 -0.02 -13.48 -8.86
N LEU A 71 -0.65 -14.21 -7.95
CA LEU A 71 -1.76 -15.09 -8.27
C LEU A 71 -3.07 -14.36 -7.93
N MET A 72 -3.91 -14.18 -8.91
CA MET A 72 -5.25 -13.61 -8.76
C MET A 72 -6.29 -14.71 -9.00
N LYS A 73 -7.20 -14.86 -8.07
CA LYS A 73 -8.26 -15.87 -8.13
C LYS A 73 -9.62 -15.25 -7.88
N LEU A 74 -10.56 -15.52 -8.77
CA LEU A 74 -11.96 -15.27 -8.55
C LEU A 74 -12.57 -16.51 -7.89
N THR A 75 -13.07 -16.35 -6.66
CA THR A 75 -13.61 -17.47 -5.89
C THR A 75 -15.11 -17.68 -6.16
N ASP A 76 -15.62 -18.88 -5.85
CA ASP A 76 -17.04 -19.23 -6.08
C ASP A 76 -17.99 -18.45 -5.14
N ASP A 77 -17.47 -17.88 -4.07
CA ASP A 77 -18.21 -17.02 -3.12
C ASP A 77 -18.10 -15.52 -3.47
N ASN A 78 -17.72 -15.21 -4.72
CA ASN A 78 -17.60 -13.85 -5.27
C ASN A 78 -16.53 -12.98 -4.59
N ALA A 79 -15.43 -13.59 -4.15
CA ALA A 79 -14.27 -12.86 -3.68
C ALA A 79 -13.15 -12.86 -4.72
N ILE A 80 -12.27 -11.86 -4.65
CA ILE A 80 -10.99 -11.81 -5.36
C ILE A 80 -9.90 -12.10 -4.34
N ASP A 81 -9.23 -13.25 -4.49
CA ASP A 81 -8.04 -13.61 -3.70
C ASP A 81 -6.79 -13.19 -4.48
N ILE A 82 -5.88 -12.45 -3.85
CA ILE A 82 -4.64 -11.98 -4.45
C ILE A 82 -3.48 -12.42 -3.55
N GLN A 83 -2.63 -13.29 -4.09
CA GLN A 83 -1.45 -13.80 -3.39
C GLN A 83 -0.18 -13.27 -4.05
N TYR A 84 0.78 -12.87 -3.22
CA TYR A 84 2.08 -12.38 -3.66
C TYR A 84 3.17 -13.33 -3.19
N GLU A 85 4.07 -13.67 -4.12
CA GLU A 85 5.27 -14.43 -3.86
C GLU A 85 6.47 -13.69 -4.44
N ALA A 86 7.56 -13.64 -3.71
CA ALA A 86 8.81 -13.04 -4.19
C ALA A 86 10.00 -13.90 -3.80
N GLU A 87 10.84 -14.19 -4.77
CA GLU A 87 12.11 -14.89 -4.59
C GLU A 87 13.26 -13.98 -5.05
N THR A 88 14.36 -13.97 -4.30
CA THR A 88 15.52 -13.14 -4.62
C THR A 88 16.83 -13.89 -4.41
N ASP A 89 17.86 -13.52 -5.18
CA ASP A 89 19.22 -14.05 -5.07
C ASP A 89 20.13 -13.29 -4.10
N LYS A 90 19.66 -12.12 -3.59
CA LYS A 90 20.37 -11.30 -2.59
C LYS A 90 19.38 -10.70 -1.60
N PRO A 91 19.83 -10.33 -0.38
CA PRO A 91 19.01 -9.51 0.51
C PRO A 91 18.49 -8.27 -0.20
N THR A 92 17.18 -8.04 -0.12
CA THR A 92 16.52 -6.88 -0.71
C THR A 92 15.27 -6.52 0.09
N ILE A 93 14.54 -5.51 -0.34
CA ILE A 93 13.31 -5.07 0.30
C ILE A 93 12.14 -5.31 -0.64
N VAL A 94 11.12 -6.01 -0.13
CA VAL A 94 9.90 -6.30 -0.86
C VAL A 94 8.70 -5.86 -0.02
N ASN A 95 7.83 -5.06 -0.62
CA ASN A 95 6.53 -4.72 -0.05
C ASN A 95 5.55 -4.52 -1.21
N MET A 96 4.81 -5.57 -1.53
CA MET A 96 3.87 -5.60 -2.64
C MET A 96 2.45 -5.45 -2.14
N THR A 97 1.64 -4.70 -2.88
CA THR A 97 0.21 -4.55 -2.63
C THR A 97 -0.56 -4.39 -3.93
N ASN A 98 -1.86 -4.52 -3.88
CA ASN A 98 -2.78 -4.11 -4.94
C ASN A 98 -3.32 -2.71 -4.61
N HIS A 99 -3.28 -1.81 -5.57
CA HIS A 99 -3.77 -0.44 -5.41
C HIS A 99 -5.01 -0.18 -6.27
N SER A 100 -5.82 -1.19 -6.51
CA SER A 100 -7.09 -1.02 -7.21
C SER A 100 -8.09 -0.25 -6.36
N TYR A 101 -8.86 0.62 -7.01
CA TYR A 101 -10.00 1.30 -6.41
C TYR A 101 -11.27 0.57 -6.82
N PHE A 102 -12.16 0.32 -5.87
CA PHE A 102 -13.38 -0.42 -6.09
C PHE A 102 -14.60 0.51 -5.99
N ASN A 103 -15.54 0.33 -6.93
CA ASN A 103 -16.88 0.87 -6.84
C ASN A 103 -17.87 -0.29 -6.89
N LEU A 104 -18.50 -0.60 -5.76
CA LEU A 104 -19.42 -1.73 -5.62
C LEU A 104 -20.80 -1.47 -6.24
N ASP A 105 -21.09 -0.21 -6.59
CA ASP A 105 -22.30 0.20 -7.31
C ASP A 105 -22.14 0.10 -8.84
N GLY A 106 -21.05 -0.46 -9.32
CA GLY A 106 -20.73 -0.58 -10.74
C GLY A 106 -20.45 0.79 -11.38
N ASP A 107 -21.14 1.09 -12.49
CA ASP A 107 -20.92 2.33 -13.23
C ASP A 107 -21.70 3.55 -12.67
N ALA A 108 -22.23 3.46 -11.46
CA ALA A 108 -23.09 4.50 -10.87
C ALA A 108 -22.39 5.83 -10.51
N GLY A 109 -21.12 5.99 -10.84
CA GLY A 109 -20.35 7.23 -10.62
C GLY A 109 -19.58 7.23 -9.31
N SER A 110 -19.93 8.11 -8.36
CA SER A 110 -19.17 8.26 -7.10
C SER A 110 -19.47 7.13 -6.11
N ASN A 111 -18.44 6.67 -5.40
CA ASN A 111 -18.54 5.74 -4.26
C ASN A 111 -18.73 6.47 -2.90
N ALA A 112 -19.08 7.77 -2.93
CA ALA A 112 -19.22 8.58 -1.72
C ALA A 112 -20.29 8.06 -0.75
N GLU A 113 -21.32 7.41 -1.28
CA GLU A 113 -22.42 6.82 -0.48
C GLU A 113 -22.09 5.43 0.08
N HIS A 114 -20.96 4.83 -0.29
CA HIS A 114 -20.54 3.54 0.29
C HIS A 114 -20.35 3.67 1.79
N LEU A 115 -20.96 2.74 2.54
CA LEU A 115 -20.75 2.64 3.97
C LEU A 115 -19.42 1.96 4.24
N LEU A 116 -18.52 2.70 4.89
CA LEU A 116 -17.22 2.19 5.31
C LEU A 116 -17.23 1.90 6.80
N THR A 117 -16.70 0.74 7.18
CA THR A 117 -16.39 0.39 8.56
C THR A 117 -14.96 -0.10 8.63
N ILE A 118 -14.18 0.44 9.56
CA ILE A 118 -12.79 0.02 9.81
C ILE A 118 -12.63 -0.21 11.31
N ASP A 119 -12.34 -1.46 11.69
CA ASP A 119 -12.05 -1.82 13.07
C ASP A 119 -10.61 -1.43 13.42
N ALA A 120 -10.40 -0.11 13.58
CA ALA A 120 -9.11 0.47 13.92
C ALA A 120 -9.28 1.64 14.87
N ASP A 121 -8.59 1.59 16.00
CA ASP A 121 -8.64 2.63 17.05
C ASP A 121 -7.66 3.77 16.80
N TYR A 122 -6.71 3.61 15.88
CA TYR A 122 -5.64 4.57 15.65
C TYR A 122 -5.40 4.75 14.14
N TYR A 123 -4.73 5.84 13.83
CA TYR A 123 -4.18 6.09 12.50
C TYR A 123 -2.73 6.61 12.60
N THR A 124 -1.99 6.50 11.51
CA THR A 124 -0.64 7.05 11.38
C THR A 124 -0.70 8.35 10.58
N PRO A 125 -0.49 9.52 11.22
CA PRO A 125 -0.56 10.80 10.52
C PRO A 125 0.60 10.96 9.53
N VAL A 126 0.34 11.76 8.50
CA VAL A 126 1.32 12.16 7.49
C VAL A 126 1.52 13.67 7.49
N ASP A 127 2.73 14.08 7.07
CA ASP A 127 3.01 15.49 6.79
C ASP A 127 2.51 15.90 5.38
N SER A 128 2.75 17.14 4.98
CA SER A 128 2.36 17.67 3.67
C SER A 128 3.08 17.03 2.47
N THR A 129 4.04 16.15 2.70
CA THR A 129 4.76 15.36 1.69
C THR A 129 4.32 13.89 1.68
N PHE A 130 3.24 13.58 2.42
CA PHE A 130 2.71 12.22 2.62
C PHE A 130 3.68 11.27 3.34
N MET A 131 4.62 11.82 4.09
CA MET A 131 5.50 11.03 4.95
C MET A 131 4.86 10.84 6.31
N THR A 132 4.89 9.59 6.80
CA THR A 132 4.42 9.29 8.16
C THR A 132 5.28 10.03 9.18
N THR A 133 4.62 10.68 10.16
CA THR A 133 5.32 11.43 11.22
C THR A 133 5.99 10.51 12.24
N GLY A 134 5.60 9.24 12.28
CA GLY A 134 6.01 8.27 13.29
C GLY A 134 5.10 8.26 14.52
N GLU A 135 4.09 9.13 14.56
CA GLU A 135 3.08 9.14 15.61
C GLU A 135 1.99 8.10 15.33
N ILE A 136 1.32 7.68 16.39
CA ILE A 136 0.12 6.86 16.36
C ILE A 136 -0.94 7.64 17.14
N VAL A 137 -2.01 8.03 16.46
CA VAL A 137 -3.02 8.96 16.97
C VAL A 137 -4.38 8.27 17.03
N PRO A 138 -5.15 8.40 18.13
CA PRO A 138 -6.51 7.86 18.18
C PRO A 138 -7.41 8.42 17.09
N VAL A 139 -8.31 7.56 16.56
CA VAL A 139 -9.34 8.00 15.59
C VAL A 139 -10.50 8.72 16.26
N GLU A 140 -10.70 8.50 17.57
CA GLU A 140 -11.80 9.03 18.37
C GLU A 140 -11.91 10.56 18.20
N ASP A 141 -13.13 11.05 18.02
CA ASP A 141 -13.44 12.48 17.79
C ASP A 141 -12.74 13.09 16.57
N THR A 142 -12.34 12.28 15.58
CA THR A 142 -11.74 12.74 14.34
C THR A 142 -12.55 12.28 13.11
N PRO A 143 -12.38 12.92 11.94
CA PRO A 143 -12.95 12.42 10.69
C PRO A 143 -12.46 11.02 10.28
N MET A 144 -11.38 10.49 10.90
CA MET A 144 -10.83 9.16 10.63
C MET A 144 -11.55 8.03 11.39
N ASP A 145 -12.54 8.35 12.24
CA ASP A 145 -13.27 7.34 13.01
C ASP A 145 -14.33 6.64 12.14
N PHE A 146 -13.99 5.45 11.65
CA PHE A 146 -14.85 4.54 10.91
C PHE A 146 -15.21 3.27 11.69
N ARG A 147 -15.12 3.29 13.02
CA ARG A 147 -15.49 2.14 13.86
C ARG A 147 -16.99 1.83 13.81
N THR A 148 -17.79 2.80 13.39
CA THR A 148 -19.21 2.60 13.05
C THR A 148 -19.43 2.85 11.56
N PRO A 149 -20.37 2.14 10.91
CA PRO A 149 -20.65 2.34 9.49
C PRO A 149 -21.00 3.79 9.16
N MET A 150 -20.28 4.36 8.19
CA MET A 150 -20.46 5.75 7.79
C MET A 150 -20.25 5.92 6.28
N PRO A 151 -21.03 6.75 5.57
CA PRO A 151 -20.75 7.08 4.18
C PRO A 151 -19.38 7.74 4.02
N VAL A 152 -18.60 7.26 3.03
CA VAL A 152 -17.26 7.82 2.76
C VAL A 152 -17.32 9.31 2.49
N GLY A 153 -18.35 9.77 1.77
CA GLY A 153 -18.51 11.17 1.38
C GLY A 153 -18.89 12.12 2.50
N GLU A 154 -19.33 11.62 3.65
CA GLU A 154 -19.92 12.46 4.71
C GLU A 154 -18.92 13.49 5.28
N ARG A 155 -17.66 13.07 5.47
CA ARG A 155 -16.63 13.93 6.07
C ARG A 155 -15.39 14.11 5.18
N ILE A 156 -15.37 13.56 3.96
CA ILE A 156 -14.19 13.56 3.08
C ILE A 156 -13.69 14.99 2.74
N ASN A 157 -14.57 15.98 2.79
CA ASN A 157 -14.27 17.37 2.48
C ASN A 157 -14.03 18.23 3.73
N ASP A 158 -13.91 17.66 4.91
CA ASP A 158 -13.56 18.38 6.14
C ASP A 158 -12.08 18.77 6.14
N PHE A 159 -11.72 19.74 5.33
CA PHE A 159 -10.34 20.22 5.15
C PHE A 159 -9.84 21.11 6.30
N ASP A 160 -10.64 21.37 7.32
CA ASP A 160 -10.14 21.93 8.59
C ASP A 160 -9.33 20.87 9.35
N PHE A 161 -9.59 19.60 9.09
CA PHE A 161 -8.78 18.51 9.59
C PHE A 161 -7.54 18.33 8.70
N VAL A 162 -6.35 18.54 9.27
CA VAL A 162 -5.08 18.62 8.53
C VAL A 162 -4.78 17.38 7.70
N GLN A 163 -5.20 16.19 8.15
CA GLN A 163 -4.93 14.95 7.42
C GLN A 163 -5.77 14.82 6.15
N LEU A 164 -7.05 15.21 6.18
CA LEU A 164 -7.88 15.28 4.98
C LEU A 164 -7.40 16.37 4.01
N LYS A 165 -6.90 17.48 4.55
CA LYS A 165 -6.29 18.54 3.74
C LYS A 165 -5.01 18.05 3.06
N ASN A 166 -4.12 17.36 3.78
CA ASN A 166 -2.87 16.82 3.23
C ASN A 166 -3.16 15.78 2.14
N GLY A 167 -4.10 14.85 2.40
CA GLY A 167 -4.47 13.77 1.48
C GLY A 167 -5.39 14.19 0.34
N ASN A 168 -5.96 15.41 0.39
CA ASN A 168 -7.08 15.81 -0.46
C ASN A 168 -8.23 14.80 -0.41
N GLY A 169 -8.50 14.29 0.79
CA GLY A 169 -9.42 13.21 1.10
C GLY A 169 -8.77 12.17 2.04
N TYR A 170 -9.35 10.97 2.09
CA TYR A 170 -8.81 9.88 2.90
C TYR A 170 -7.64 9.20 2.19
N ASP A 171 -6.44 9.35 2.72
CA ASP A 171 -5.21 8.71 2.24
C ASP A 171 -4.27 8.39 3.41
N LEU A 172 -4.76 7.60 4.38
CA LEU A 172 -4.02 7.25 5.59
C LEU A 172 -4.11 5.76 5.91
N SER A 173 -3.12 5.26 6.65
CA SER A 173 -3.19 3.94 7.25
C SER A 173 -3.91 4.03 8.60
N LEU A 174 -5.01 3.30 8.73
CA LEU A 174 -5.68 3.04 9.99
C LEU A 174 -5.17 1.72 10.54
N ILE A 175 -4.88 1.68 11.84
CA ILE A 175 -4.27 0.53 12.49
C ILE A 175 -5.04 0.14 13.75
N HIS A 176 -5.10 -1.16 14.00
CA HIS A 176 -5.46 -1.73 15.28
C HIS A 176 -4.18 -2.18 15.97
N ILE A 177 -3.89 -1.63 17.15
CA ILE A 177 -2.75 -2.09 17.96
C ILE A 177 -3.25 -3.26 18.80
N SER A 178 -3.24 -4.47 18.22
CA SER A 178 -3.09 -5.67 19.04
C SER A 178 -1.62 -5.72 19.50
N GLU A 179 -1.37 -6.18 20.72
CA GLU A 179 -0.02 -6.28 21.29
C GLU A 179 1.01 -6.72 20.24
N PRO A 180 2.21 -6.08 20.19
CA PRO A 180 3.19 -6.41 19.17
C PRO A 180 3.58 -7.87 19.32
N THR A 181 3.07 -8.73 18.44
CA THR A 181 3.63 -10.04 18.24
C THR A 181 5.02 -9.81 17.67
N ARG A 182 6.05 -9.88 18.52
CA ARG A 182 7.43 -9.99 18.06
C ARG A 182 7.47 -11.16 17.08
N PRO A 183 7.96 -10.98 15.84
CA PRO A 183 8.35 -12.14 15.04
C PRO A 183 9.40 -12.90 15.86
N GLU A 184 9.13 -14.13 16.19
CA GLU A 184 10.16 -15.02 16.75
C GLU A 184 11.29 -15.11 15.71
N PRO A 185 12.54 -14.90 16.10
CA PRO A 185 13.66 -15.08 15.18
C PRO A 185 13.71 -16.55 14.78
N ILE A 186 13.63 -16.80 13.48
CA ILE A 186 13.92 -18.11 12.88
C ILE A 186 15.45 -18.29 12.85
#